data_da6b2ad63bfc1f5442e335eb82e3142e
#
_entry.id   da6b2ad63bfc1f5442e335eb82e3142e
#
_cell.length_a   1.000
_cell.length_b   1.000
_cell.length_c   1.000
_cell.angle_alpha   90.00
_cell.angle_beta   90.00
_cell.angle_gamma   90.00
#
_symmetry.space_group_name_H-M   'P 1'
#
loop_
_entity.id
_entity.type
_entity.pdbx_description
1 polymer ?
#
loop_
_entity_poly.entity_id
_entity_poly.type
_entity_poly.pdbx_seq_one_letter_code
_entity_poly.pdbx_strand_id
1 'polypeptide(L)'
;MSRPPEGGTWAVLPVKPLRGALRRLTPALDAPVRRALQVAMLTDVLAAIAGARALAGVVVVTSDPEARGMAEAIAGARVVPDHDPPRGMNAAVVRGLEAVAAAGADGALVVTADLPFARPEDLDAVVAAAPPGPSATLAPSRDGTGTNAMLLRPPAALTPRLGVDSLARHLHQAGRRGVTVTRVERPNLALDIDTPRDLAELMARGGAGATLEACARLQIAGLLAAGSAR
;
A
#
# COMPACT_ATOMS: atom_id res chain seq x y z
N MET A 1 21.14 -16.82 -6.47
CA MET A 1 20.31 -15.65 -6.06
C MET A 1 21.26 -14.54 -5.67
N SER A 2 21.35 -13.46 -6.46
CA SER A 2 22.23 -12.35 -6.17
C SER A 2 21.78 -11.67 -4.88
N ARG A 3 22.75 -11.33 -4.00
CA ARG A 3 22.49 -10.51 -2.81
C ARG A 3 21.94 -9.17 -3.31
N PRO A 4 20.81 -8.68 -2.76
CA PRO A 4 20.30 -7.38 -3.14
C PRO A 4 21.31 -6.28 -2.81
N PRO A 5 21.26 -5.15 -3.49
CA PRO A 5 22.14 -4.02 -3.18
C PRO A 5 21.96 -3.63 -1.72
N GLU A 6 23.07 -3.49 -1.00
CA GLU A 6 23.09 -2.89 0.34
C GLU A 6 22.78 -1.41 0.21
N GLY A 7 22.02 -0.87 1.15
CA GLY A 7 21.57 0.53 1.10
C GLY A 7 20.31 0.74 0.28
N GLY A 8 19.99 2.00 0.04
CA GLY A 8 18.83 2.43 -0.73
C GLY A 8 17.50 2.31 0.01
N THR A 9 16.42 2.69 -0.69
CA THR A 9 15.06 2.61 -0.15
C THR A 9 14.34 1.37 -0.70
N TRP A 10 13.71 0.61 0.18
CA TRP A 10 12.92 -0.57 -0.18
C TRP A 10 11.43 -0.31 0.05
N ALA A 11 10.58 -0.82 -0.84
CA ALA A 11 9.15 -0.85 -0.55
C ALA A 11 8.83 -1.95 0.48
N VAL A 12 7.83 -1.68 1.33
CA VAL A 12 7.18 -2.65 2.22
C VAL A 12 5.70 -2.66 1.90
N LEU A 13 5.21 -3.78 1.38
CA LEU A 13 3.82 -3.97 0.96
C LEU A 13 3.15 -5.06 1.81
N PRO A 14 2.36 -4.70 2.82
CA PRO A 14 1.58 -5.67 3.58
C PRO A 14 0.33 -6.07 2.79
N VAL A 15 0.15 -7.37 2.56
CA VAL A 15 -1.01 -7.91 1.84
C VAL A 15 -1.75 -8.91 2.73
N LYS A 16 -2.95 -8.53 3.16
CA LYS A 16 -3.85 -9.41 3.91
C LYS A 16 -4.34 -10.56 3.03
N PRO A 17 -4.80 -11.68 3.63
CA PRO A 17 -5.44 -12.73 2.86
C PRO A 17 -6.51 -12.17 1.93
N LEU A 18 -6.41 -12.48 0.63
CA LEU A 18 -7.32 -11.98 -0.40
C LEU A 18 -8.76 -12.48 -0.18
N ARG A 19 -8.90 -13.63 0.47
CA ARG A 19 -10.20 -14.10 0.96
C ARG A 19 -10.66 -13.23 2.13
N GLY A 20 -11.83 -12.63 1.99
CA GLY A 20 -12.43 -11.73 2.99
C GLY A 20 -11.88 -10.30 2.96
N ALA A 21 -11.15 -9.91 1.92
CA ALA A 21 -10.78 -8.52 1.66
C ALA A 21 -12.00 -7.64 1.38
N LEU A 22 -11.82 -6.31 1.45
CA LEU A 22 -12.82 -5.30 1.09
C LEU A 22 -14.17 -5.50 1.81
N ARG A 23 -14.14 -5.75 3.13
CA ARG A 23 -15.35 -6.07 3.90
C ARG A 23 -16.42 -4.98 3.85
N ARG A 24 -16.04 -3.72 3.71
CA ARG A 24 -16.99 -2.59 3.61
C ARG A 24 -17.78 -2.59 2.31
N LEU A 25 -17.33 -3.36 1.30
CA LEU A 25 -18.04 -3.58 0.05
C LEU A 25 -19.03 -4.77 0.11
N THR A 26 -19.09 -5.51 1.20
CA THR A 26 -19.97 -6.71 1.35
C THR A 26 -21.44 -6.43 1.05
N PRO A 27 -22.03 -5.26 1.39
CA PRO A 27 -23.44 -5.01 1.07
C PRO A 27 -23.72 -4.92 -0.44
N ALA A 28 -22.71 -4.57 -1.25
CA ALA A 28 -22.88 -4.36 -2.69
C ALA A 28 -22.24 -5.47 -3.55
N LEU A 29 -21.17 -6.11 -3.04
CA LEU A 29 -20.37 -7.06 -3.81
C LEU A 29 -20.20 -8.37 -3.08
N ASP A 30 -20.33 -9.48 -3.79
CA ASP A 30 -20.07 -10.82 -3.25
C ASP A 30 -18.55 -11.08 -3.04
N ALA A 31 -18.24 -12.19 -2.38
CA ALA A 31 -16.84 -12.50 -2.03
C ALA A 31 -15.94 -12.76 -3.26
N PRO A 32 -16.37 -13.47 -4.32
CA PRO A 32 -15.59 -13.62 -5.55
C PRO A 32 -15.25 -12.30 -6.22
N VAL A 33 -16.21 -11.39 -6.33
CA VAL A 33 -16.03 -10.06 -6.95
C VAL A 33 -15.06 -9.22 -6.12
N ARG A 34 -15.22 -9.18 -4.79
CA ARG A 34 -14.29 -8.45 -3.91
C ARG A 34 -12.85 -8.98 -4.01
N ARG A 35 -12.70 -10.32 -4.06
CA ARG A 35 -11.38 -10.93 -4.26
C ARG A 35 -10.77 -10.54 -5.61
N ALA A 36 -11.53 -10.59 -6.70
CA ALA A 36 -11.05 -10.21 -8.02
C ALA A 36 -10.61 -8.72 -8.07
N LEU A 37 -11.35 -7.83 -7.42
CA LEU A 37 -10.96 -6.43 -7.26
C LEU A 37 -9.66 -6.27 -6.45
N GLN A 38 -9.52 -7.00 -5.35
CA GLN A 38 -8.31 -6.94 -4.52
C GLN A 38 -7.07 -7.44 -5.28
N VAL A 39 -7.22 -8.51 -6.09
CA VAL A 39 -6.15 -8.99 -6.98
C VAL A 39 -5.78 -7.92 -8.01
N ALA A 40 -6.76 -7.27 -8.61
CA ALA A 40 -6.52 -6.23 -9.60
C ALA A 40 -5.81 -5.00 -8.99
N MET A 41 -6.24 -4.53 -7.80
CA MET A 41 -5.55 -3.45 -7.08
C MET A 41 -4.12 -3.82 -6.71
N LEU A 42 -3.90 -5.04 -6.22
CA LEU A 42 -2.56 -5.53 -5.92
C LEU A 42 -1.68 -5.56 -7.18
N THR A 43 -2.24 -5.90 -8.35
CA THR A 43 -1.52 -5.86 -9.63
C THR A 43 -1.08 -4.44 -9.96
N ASP A 44 -1.96 -3.44 -9.82
CA ASP A 44 -1.64 -2.05 -10.10
C ASP A 44 -0.54 -1.52 -9.14
N VAL A 45 -0.65 -1.81 -7.83
CA VAL A 45 0.34 -1.39 -6.84
C VAL A 45 1.69 -2.07 -7.05
N LEU A 46 1.72 -3.37 -7.35
CA LEU A 46 2.96 -4.08 -7.65
C LEU A 46 3.63 -3.54 -8.92
N ALA A 47 2.85 -3.21 -9.96
CA ALA A 47 3.37 -2.58 -11.17
C ALA A 47 3.98 -1.20 -10.88
N ALA A 48 3.32 -0.37 -10.05
CA ALA A 48 3.85 0.91 -9.63
C ALA A 48 5.18 0.76 -8.86
N ILE A 49 5.26 -0.20 -7.93
CA ILE A 49 6.49 -0.47 -7.17
C ILE A 49 7.60 -0.97 -8.10
N ALA A 50 7.29 -1.89 -9.01
CA ALA A 50 8.28 -2.44 -9.95
C ALA A 50 8.83 -1.39 -10.93
N GLY A 51 8.04 -0.39 -11.28
CA GLY A 51 8.44 0.71 -12.17
C GLY A 51 9.15 1.87 -11.47
N ALA A 52 9.09 1.97 -10.14
CA ALA A 52 9.70 3.05 -9.38
C ALA A 52 11.23 2.95 -9.38
N ARG A 53 11.90 4.04 -9.79
CA ARG A 53 13.37 4.09 -9.95
C ARG A 53 14.11 4.33 -8.64
N ALA A 54 13.43 4.94 -7.68
CA ALA A 54 14.00 5.26 -6.37
C ALA A 54 13.95 4.06 -5.39
N LEU A 55 13.36 2.93 -5.80
CA LEU A 55 13.24 1.72 -4.99
C LEU A 55 14.27 0.66 -5.41
N ALA A 56 15.03 0.17 -4.46
CA ALA A 56 16.00 -0.91 -4.66
C ALA A 56 15.36 -2.32 -4.72
N GLY A 57 14.12 -2.43 -4.26
CA GLY A 57 13.35 -3.68 -4.24
C GLY A 57 12.09 -3.56 -3.39
N VAL A 58 11.40 -4.68 -3.21
CA VAL A 58 10.18 -4.75 -2.40
C VAL A 58 10.18 -5.96 -1.47
N VAL A 59 9.72 -5.74 -0.26
CA VAL A 59 9.33 -6.81 0.68
C VAL A 59 7.81 -6.86 0.73
N VAL A 60 7.23 -7.96 0.26
CA VAL A 60 5.79 -8.22 0.37
C VAL A 60 5.56 -9.12 1.58
N VAL A 61 4.74 -8.64 2.52
CA VAL A 61 4.41 -9.40 3.73
C VAL A 61 3.03 -10.03 3.55
N THR A 62 2.97 -11.34 3.39
CA THR A 62 1.71 -12.05 3.16
C THR A 62 1.82 -13.52 3.56
N SER A 63 0.68 -14.11 3.97
CA SER A 63 0.47 -15.56 4.09
C SER A 63 -0.48 -16.10 3.00
N ASP A 64 -0.96 -15.22 2.09
CA ASP A 64 -1.83 -15.61 0.99
C ASP A 64 -1.00 -16.18 -0.17
N PRO A 65 -1.30 -17.42 -0.64
CA PRO A 65 -0.48 -18.07 -1.68
C PRO A 65 -0.58 -17.38 -3.05
N GLU A 66 -1.72 -16.76 -3.38
CA GLU A 66 -1.89 -16.04 -4.63
C GLU A 66 -1.12 -14.72 -4.61
N ALA A 67 -1.24 -13.93 -3.53
CA ALA A 67 -0.46 -12.71 -3.34
C ALA A 67 1.05 -13.00 -3.32
N ARG A 68 1.48 -14.15 -2.76
CA ARG A 68 2.85 -14.64 -2.83
C ARG A 68 3.28 -14.84 -4.28
N GLY A 69 2.52 -15.62 -5.07
CA GLY A 69 2.85 -15.88 -6.47
C GLY A 69 2.94 -14.60 -7.30
N MET A 70 2.05 -13.62 -7.07
CA MET A 70 2.10 -12.31 -7.72
C MET A 70 3.39 -11.55 -7.37
N ALA A 71 3.78 -11.56 -6.09
CA ALA A 71 4.99 -10.89 -5.62
C ALA A 71 6.25 -11.56 -6.19
N GLU A 72 6.32 -12.88 -6.22
CA GLU A 72 7.47 -13.65 -6.73
C GLU A 72 7.70 -13.43 -8.24
N ALA A 73 6.70 -12.99 -8.97
CA ALA A 73 6.82 -12.60 -10.38
C ALA A 73 7.52 -11.24 -10.59
N ILE A 74 7.68 -10.43 -9.52
CA ILE A 74 8.34 -9.12 -9.58
C ILE A 74 9.85 -9.31 -9.36
N ALA A 75 10.65 -8.78 -10.28
CA ALA A 75 12.10 -8.82 -10.14
C ALA A 75 12.57 -8.08 -8.87
N GLY A 76 13.40 -8.73 -8.07
CA GLY A 76 13.91 -8.15 -6.82
C GLY A 76 12.93 -8.19 -5.64
N ALA A 77 11.74 -8.77 -5.81
CA ALA A 77 10.80 -8.92 -4.71
C ALA A 77 11.23 -10.02 -3.73
N ARG A 78 10.95 -9.79 -2.46
CA ARG A 78 11.08 -10.77 -1.38
C ARG A 78 9.74 -10.97 -0.70
N VAL A 79 9.34 -12.20 -0.48
CA VAL A 79 8.15 -12.51 0.29
C VAL A 79 8.52 -12.93 1.70
N VAL A 80 7.92 -12.24 2.66
CA VAL A 80 8.02 -12.55 4.09
C VAL A 80 6.66 -13.06 4.55
N PRO A 81 6.57 -14.24 5.20
CA PRO A 81 5.31 -14.73 5.72
C PRO A 81 4.75 -13.77 6.77
N ASP A 82 3.44 -13.50 6.75
CA ASP A 82 2.79 -12.79 7.86
C ASP A 82 2.72 -13.69 9.11
N HIS A 83 2.29 -13.15 10.25
CA HIS A 83 2.03 -13.94 11.45
C HIS A 83 0.92 -14.97 11.21
N ASP A 84 1.04 -16.12 11.83
CA ASP A 84 -0.01 -17.12 11.86
C ASP A 84 -0.44 -17.39 13.32
N PRO A 85 -1.67 -17.01 13.71
CA PRO A 85 -2.66 -16.23 12.94
C PRO A 85 -2.22 -14.77 12.71
N PRO A 86 -2.76 -14.10 11.66
CA PRO A 86 -2.44 -12.70 11.35
C PRO A 86 -2.75 -11.75 12.52
N ARG A 87 -1.79 -10.87 12.85
CA ARG A 87 -1.90 -9.90 13.96
C ARG A 87 -2.32 -8.49 13.50
N GLY A 88 -2.76 -8.37 12.26
CA GLY A 88 -3.23 -7.13 11.65
C GLY A 88 -2.16 -6.35 10.87
N MET A 89 -2.61 -5.32 10.16
CA MET A 89 -1.81 -4.53 9.22
C MET A 89 -0.51 -4.00 9.84
N ASN A 90 -0.59 -3.37 11.01
CA ASN A 90 0.58 -2.77 11.64
C ASN A 90 1.65 -3.80 12.02
N ALA A 91 1.25 -5.00 12.45
CA ALA A 91 2.19 -6.08 12.75
C ALA A 91 2.86 -6.61 11.47
N ALA A 92 2.12 -6.73 10.38
CA ALA A 92 2.68 -7.11 9.08
C ALA A 92 3.69 -6.04 8.59
N VAL A 93 3.36 -4.75 8.72
CA VAL A 93 4.30 -3.67 8.35
C VAL A 93 5.57 -3.73 9.21
N VAL A 94 5.47 -3.89 10.52
CA VAL A 94 6.64 -4.02 11.41
C VAL A 94 7.54 -5.15 10.93
N ARG A 95 6.96 -6.31 10.60
CA ARG A 95 7.71 -7.46 10.09
C ARG A 95 8.43 -7.16 8.77
N GLY A 96 7.79 -6.40 7.87
CA GLY A 96 8.41 -5.92 6.63
C GLY A 96 9.54 -4.93 6.89
N LEU A 97 9.36 -3.98 7.82
CA LEU A 97 10.39 -3.02 8.23
C LEU A 97 11.61 -3.72 8.85
N GLU A 98 11.40 -4.72 9.68
CA GLU A 98 12.48 -5.56 10.23
C GLU A 98 13.25 -6.30 9.11
N ALA A 99 12.54 -6.84 8.14
CA ALA A 99 13.15 -7.56 7.02
C ALA A 99 14.01 -6.63 6.13
N VAL A 100 13.56 -5.41 5.83
CA VAL A 100 14.35 -4.45 5.04
C VAL A 100 15.51 -3.88 5.84
N ALA A 101 15.34 -3.64 7.13
CA ALA A 101 16.42 -3.20 8.01
C ALA A 101 17.52 -4.28 8.12
N ALA A 102 17.15 -5.55 8.29
CA ALA A 102 18.09 -6.68 8.29
C ALA A 102 18.82 -6.87 6.95
N ALA A 103 18.23 -6.38 5.85
CA ALA A 103 18.86 -6.34 4.53
C ALA A 103 19.81 -5.13 4.34
N GLY A 104 19.94 -4.24 5.32
CA GLY A 104 20.81 -3.07 5.26
C GLY A 104 20.21 -1.90 4.48
N ALA A 105 18.88 -1.80 4.38
CA ALA A 105 18.21 -0.68 3.71
C ALA A 105 18.36 0.63 4.49
N ASP A 106 18.60 1.73 3.78
CA ASP A 106 18.68 3.08 4.36
C ASP A 106 17.28 3.64 4.70
N GLY A 107 16.27 3.18 3.96
CA GLY A 107 14.89 3.59 4.15
C GLY A 107 13.88 2.54 3.74
N ALA A 108 12.66 2.68 4.25
CA ALA A 108 11.53 1.81 3.93
C ALA A 108 10.31 2.63 3.54
N LEU A 109 9.80 2.43 2.32
CA LEU A 109 8.56 3.02 1.84
C LEU A 109 7.42 2.01 2.04
N VAL A 110 6.61 2.21 3.07
CA VAL A 110 5.38 1.44 3.28
C VAL A 110 4.32 1.94 2.31
N VAL A 111 3.70 1.04 1.57
CA VAL A 111 2.59 1.32 0.64
C VAL A 111 1.46 0.35 0.92
N THR A 112 0.21 0.81 0.91
CA THR A 112 -0.96 -0.07 1.07
C THR A 112 -1.38 -0.69 -0.27
N ALA A 113 -2.06 -1.84 -0.23
CA ALA A 113 -2.38 -2.65 -1.42
C ALA A 113 -3.73 -2.27 -2.08
N ASP A 114 -4.30 -1.14 -1.72
CA ASP A 114 -5.62 -0.63 -2.12
C ASP A 114 -5.56 0.72 -2.84
N LEU A 115 -4.42 1.02 -3.48
CA LEU A 115 -4.12 2.27 -4.19
C LEU A 115 -4.08 2.05 -5.72
N PRO A 116 -5.22 1.87 -6.39
CA PRO A 116 -5.26 1.48 -7.81
C PRO A 116 -4.70 2.52 -8.78
N PHE A 117 -4.55 3.77 -8.34
CA PHE A 117 -3.97 4.83 -9.15
C PHE A 117 -2.50 5.08 -8.87
N ALA A 118 -1.88 4.35 -7.94
CA ALA A 118 -0.46 4.51 -7.66
C ALA A 118 0.37 4.36 -8.94
N ARG A 119 1.33 5.26 -9.13
CA ARG A 119 2.26 5.25 -10.27
C ARG A 119 3.71 5.27 -9.78
N PRO A 120 4.65 4.77 -10.59
CA PRO A 120 6.07 4.81 -10.23
C PRO A 120 6.54 6.21 -9.81
N GLU A 121 6.12 7.25 -10.55
CA GLU A 121 6.52 8.64 -10.31
C GLU A 121 5.98 9.18 -8.98
N ASP A 122 4.86 8.66 -8.49
CA ASP A 122 4.33 9.04 -7.18
C ASP A 122 5.19 8.50 -6.05
N LEU A 123 5.64 7.25 -6.18
CA LEU A 123 6.53 6.61 -5.21
C LEU A 123 7.91 7.26 -5.22
N ASP A 124 8.45 7.54 -6.41
CA ASP A 124 9.70 8.27 -6.58
C ASP A 124 9.65 9.66 -5.94
N ALA A 125 8.52 10.37 -6.09
CA ALA A 125 8.32 11.68 -5.49
C ALA A 125 8.27 11.63 -3.95
N VAL A 126 7.66 10.59 -3.36
CA VAL A 126 7.68 10.39 -1.89
C VAL A 126 9.12 10.17 -1.41
N VAL A 127 9.91 9.38 -2.14
CA VAL A 127 11.32 9.12 -1.80
C VAL A 127 12.16 10.37 -1.95
N ALA A 128 11.97 11.15 -3.03
CA ALA A 128 12.72 12.37 -3.31
C ALA A 128 12.42 13.51 -2.30
N ALA A 129 11.24 13.53 -1.71
CA ALA A 129 10.85 14.55 -0.74
C ALA A 129 11.41 14.31 0.68
N ALA A 130 12.13 13.21 0.91
CA ALA A 130 12.67 12.90 2.23
C ALA A 130 13.81 13.88 2.60
N PRO A 131 13.71 14.55 3.76
CA PRO A 131 14.81 15.39 4.23
C PRO A 131 16.02 14.56 4.69
N PRO A 132 17.20 15.17 4.81
CA PRO A 132 18.37 14.52 5.41
C PRO A 132 18.10 14.06 6.84
N GLY A 133 18.80 12.99 7.25
CA GLY A 133 18.75 12.46 8.62
C GLY A 133 17.49 11.64 8.94
N PRO A 134 17.26 11.37 10.23
CA PRO A 134 16.09 10.62 10.66
C PRO A 134 14.79 11.34 10.32
N SER A 135 13.97 10.72 9.45
CA SER A 135 12.81 11.39 8.86
C SER A 135 11.68 10.44 8.53
N ALA A 136 10.49 11.02 8.36
CA ALA A 136 9.32 10.37 7.82
C ALA A 136 8.70 11.25 6.73
N THR A 137 8.45 10.68 5.54
CA THR A 137 7.67 11.35 4.49
C THR A 137 6.33 10.65 4.38
N LEU A 138 5.25 11.40 4.58
CA LEU A 138 3.90 10.88 4.67
C LEU A 138 3.06 11.35 3.49
N ALA A 139 2.44 10.42 2.76
CA ALA A 139 1.40 10.70 1.78
C ALA A 139 0.03 10.41 2.43
N PRO A 140 -0.78 11.44 2.70
CA PRO A 140 -2.06 11.28 3.37
C PRO A 140 -3.12 10.66 2.44
N SER A 141 -4.15 10.07 3.06
CA SER A 141 -5.40 9.76 2.39
C SER A 141 -6.14 11.03 1.97
N ARG A 142 -7.10 10.90 1.05
CA ARG A 142 -7.88 12.00 0.50
C ARG A 142 -8.58 12.86 1.55
N ASP A 143 -9.08 12.25 2.61
CA ASP A 143 -9.74 12.94 3.73
C ASP A 143 -8.75 13.58 4.72
N GLY A 144 -7.45 13.38 4.52
CA GLY A 144 -6.40 13.92 5.37
C GLY A 144 -6.27 13.25 6.75
N THR A 145 -7.00 12.17 7.01
CA THR A 145 -6.95 11.46 8.31
C THR A 145 -6.04 10.25 8.28
N GLY A 146 -5.96 9.57 7.14
CA GLY A 146 -5.17 8.38 6.90
C GLY A 146 -3.75 8.66 6.41
N THR A 147 -2.97 7.58 6.29
CA THR A 147 -1.63 7.56 5.70
C THR A 147 -1.57 6.40 4.72
N ASN A 148 -1.54 6.68 3.42
CA ASN A 148 -1.58 5.68 2.35
C ASN A 148 -0.19 5.24 1.90
N ALA A 149 0.80 6.15 2.00
CA ALA A 149 2.20 5.78 1.88
C ALA A 149 3.05 6.49 2.94
N MET A 150 4.09 5.81 3.44
CA MET A 150 4.96 6.31 4.49
C MET A 150 6.39 5.86 4.26
N LEU A 151 7.29 6.80 3.93
CA LEU A 151 8.72 6.54 3.92
C LEU A 151 9.31 6.81 5.30
N LEU A 152 10.10 5.89 5.79
CA LEU A 152 10.86 5.99 7.04
C LEU A 152 12.36 5.90 6.76
N ARG A 153 13.14 6.83 7.28
CA ARG A 153 14.60 6.84 7.27
C ARG A 153 15.14 7.11 8.68
N PRO A 154 15.83 6.16 9.32
CA PRO A 154 15.94 4.73 8.95
C PRO A 154 14.58 4.00 9.04
N PRO A 155 14.47 2.72 8.64
CA PRO A 155 13.21 1.96 8.70
C PRO A 155 12.53 1.94 10.09
N ALA A 156 13.31 2.10 11.16
CA ALA A 156 12.82 2.15 12.55
C ALA A 156 12.48 3.57 13.05
N ALA A 157 12.52 4.62 12.21
CA ALA A 157 12.28 6.02 12.63
C ALA A 157 10.94 6.20 13.35
N LEU A 158 9.87 5.58 12.84
CA LEU A 158 8.57 5.54 13.50
C LEU A 158 8.04 4.10 13.60
N THR A 159 7.17 3.88 14.57
CA THR A 159 6.38 2.65 14.66
C THR A 159 5.10 2.84 13.85
N PRO A 160 4.74 1.93 12.93
CA PRO A 160 3.53 2.03 12.12
C PRO A 160 2.27 2.10 12.99
N ARG A 161 1.37 3.02 12.64
CA ARG A 161 0.08 3.26 13.30
C ARG A 161 -1.02 3.45 12.26
N LEU A 162 -1.00 2.61 11.19
CA LEU A 162 -1.99 2.65 10.11
C LEU A 162 -3.41 2.38 10.63
N GLY A 163 -4.41 2.91 9.93
CA GLY A 163 -5.82 2.86 10.29
C GLY A 163 -6.36 4.23 10.68
N VAL A 164 -7.45 4.26 11.45
CA VAL A 164 -8.15 5.50 11.83
C VAL A 164 -7.18 6.53 12.42
N ASP A 165 -7.26 7.77 11.95
CA ASP A 165 -6.41 8.92 12.39
C ASP A 165 -4.91 8.64 12.31
N SER A 166 -4.48 7.80 11.37
CA SER A 166 -3.07 7.38 11.28
C SER A 166 -2.13 8.54 11.01
N LEU A 167 -2.54 9.54 10.23
CA LEU A 167 -1.72 10.73 9.98
C LEU A 167 -1.41 11.48 11.29
N ALA A 168 -2.44 11.79 12.08
CA ALA A 168 -2.27 12.49 13.35
C ALA A 168 -1.39 11.68 14.34
N ARG A 169 -1.57 10.36 14.37
CA ARG A 169 -0.76 9.46 15.21
C ARG A 169 0.71 9.45 14.81
N HIS A 170 1.01 9.42 13.50
CA HIS A 170 2.39 9.48 12.99
C HIS A 170 3.02 10.84 13.29
N LEU A 171 2.31 11.95 13.06
CA LEU A 171 2.78 13.31 13.39
C LEU A 171 3.10 13.46 14.88
N HIS A 172 2.18 13.01 15.74
CA HIS A 172 2.40 13.05 17.20
C HIS A 172 3.63 12.21 17.62
N GLN A 173 3.77 11.01 17.08
CA GLN A 173 4.92 10.15 17.37
C GLN A 173 6.23 10.78 16.90
N ALA A 174 6.25 11.38 15.70
CA ALA A 174 7.41 12.04 15.14
C ALA A 174 7.87 13.22 16.04
N GLY A 175 6.94 14.05 16.47
CA GLY A 175 7.25 15.15 17.40
C GLY A 175 7.87 14.67 18.71
N ARG A 176 7.38 13.56 19.28
CA ARG A 176 7.95 12.98 20.51
C ARG A 176 9.33 12.34 20.31
N ARG A 177 9.68 11.93 19.11
CA ARG A 177 10.95 11.28 18.78
C ARG A 177 11.98 12.20 18.12
N GLY A 178 11.63 13.48 17.88
CA GLY A 178 12.48 14.40 17.13
C GLY A 178 12.71 14.00 15.68
N VAL A 179 11.76 13.25 15.07
CA VAL A 179 11.81 12.82 13.68
C VAL A 179 11.25 13.92 12.81
N THR A 180 12.02 14.37 11.80
CA THR A 180 11.55 15.37 10.83
C THR A 180 10.49 14.78 9.93
N VAL A 181 9.36 15.50 9.75
CA VAL A 181 8.26 15.04 8.90
C VAL A 181 8.07 15.94 7.70
N THR A 182 7.97 15.32 6.52
CA THR A 182 7.50 15.95 5.29
C THR A 182 6.16 15.34 4.89
N ARG A 183 5.19 16.19 4.49
CA ARG A 183 3.93 15.72 3.88
C ARG A 183 4.02 15.93 2.38
N VAL A 184 3.59 14.92 1.62
CA VAL A 184 3.59 14.94 0.16
C VAL A 184 2.20 14.61 -0.36
N GLU A 185 1.55 15.62 -0.92
CA GLU A 185 0.22 15.45 -1.52
C GLU A 185 0.38 14.85 -2.92
N ARG A 186 -0.09 13.61 -3.07
CA ARG A 186 -0.08 12.88 -4.35
C ARG A 186 -1.49 12.38 -4.66
N PRO A 187 -2.21 13.01 -5.59
CA PRO A 187 -3.61 12.65 -5.89
C PRO A 187 -3.82 11.17 -6.24
N ASN A 188 -2.80 10.52 -6.82
CA ASN A 188 -2.86 9.10 -7.15
C ASN A 188 -2.70 8.19 -5.92
N LEU A 189 -1.99 8.63 -4.88
CA LEU A 189 -1.86 7.91 -3.62
C LEU A 189 -2.96 8.26 -2.61
N ALA A 190 -3.72 9.31 -2.87
CA ALA A 190 -4.72 9.80 -1.93
C ALA A 190 -6.01 8.95 -1.92
N LEU A 191 -6.36 8.28 -3.03
CA LEU A 191 -7.57 7.47 -3.13
C LEU A 191 -7.28 6.00 -2.88
N ASP A 192 -7.57 5.53 -1.68
CA ASP A 192 -7.68 4.12 -1.31
C ASP A 192 -9.12 3.63 -1.50
N ILE A 193 -9.28 2.36 -1.85
CA ILE A 193 -10.58 1.76 -2.15
C ILE A 193 -11.07 0.91 -0.99
N ASP A 194 -11.94 1.49 -0.18
CA ASP A 194 -12.53 0.84 0.99
C ASP A 194 -14.04 0.70 0.89
N THR A 195 -14.73 1.65 0.24
CA THR A 195 -16.19 1.76 0.23
C THR A 195 -16.78 1.77 -1.19
N PRO A 196 -18.11 1.55 -1.34
CA PRO A 196 -18.80 1.72 -2.63
C PRO A 196 -18.59 3.12 -3.26
N ARG A 197 -18.49 4.15 -2.42
CA ARG A 197 -18.23 5.52 -2.87
C ARG A 197 -16.85 5.65 -3.50
N ASP A 198 -15.82 5.02 -2.93
CA ASP A 198 -14.45 5.06 -3.47
C ASP A 198 -14.39 4.35 -4.82
N LEU A 199 -15.11 3.22 -4.98
CA LEU A 199 -15.25 2.54 -6.27
C LEU A 199 -15.98 3.39 -7.31
N ALA A 200 -17.04 4.09 -6.92
CA ALA A 200 -17.74 5.00 -7.83
C ALA A 200 -16.83 6.14 -8.28
N GLU A 201 -16.04 6.71 -7.37
CA GLU A 201 -15.06 7.75 -7.68
C GLU A 201 -13.92 7.22 -8.58
N LEU A 202 -13.40 6.03 -8.30
CA LEU A 202 -12.43 5.36 -9.16
C LEU A 202 -12.93 5.28 -10.61
N MET A 203 -14.16 4.78 -10.80
CA MET A 203 -14.75 4.62 -12.13
C MET A 203 -15.04 5.97 -12.80
N ALA A 204 -15.49 6.97 -12.04
CA ALA A 204 -15.74 8.32 -12.56
C ALA A 204 -14.44 9.02 -12.98
N ARG A 205 -13.35 8.80 -12.25
CA ARG A 205 -12.03 9.33 -12.60
C ARG A 205 -11.48 8.69 -13.87
N GLY A 206 -11.81 7.43 -14.11
CA GLY A 206 -11.36 6.69 -15.30
C GLY A 206 -9.84 6.53 -15.37
N GLY A 207 -9.35 6.19 -16.56
CA GLY A 207 -7.92 5.96 -16.81
C GLY A 207 -7.64 4.53 -17.24
N ALA A 208 -6.42 4.05 -16.97
CA ALA A 208 -5.98 2.69 -17.27
C ALA A 208 -5.47 2.00 -16.01
N GLY A 209 -5.58 0.66 -15.98
CA GLY A 209 -5.09 -0.18 -14.89
C GLY A 209 -5.93 -1.44 -14.72
N ALA A 210 -5.34 -2.45 -14.10
CA ALA A 210 -6.00 -3.75 -13.86
C ALA A 210 -7.30 -3.61 -13.05
N THR A 211 -7.34 -2.66 -12.11
CA THR A 211 -8.54 -2.41 -11.30
C THR A 211 -9.70 -1.87 -12.15
N LEU A 212 -9.45 -0.89 -13.03
CA LEU A 212 -10.50 -0.36 -13.91
C LEU A 212 -10.97 -1.40 -14.94
N GLU A 213 -10.08 -2.20 -15.48
CA GLU A 213 -10.42 -3.34 -16.34
C GLU A 213 -11.27 -4.37 -15.60
N ALA A 214 -10.92 -4.68 -14.34
CA ALA A 214 -11.72 -5.55 -13.50
C ALA A 214 -13.11 -4.97 -13.21
N CYS A 215 -13.21 -3.66 -12.92
CA CYS A 215 -14.49 -2.99 -12.73
C CYS A 215 -15.39 -3.10 -13.96
N ALA A 216 -14.84 -2.90 -15.15
CA ALA A 216 -15.59 -3.04 -16.41
C ALA A 216 -16.01 -4.49 -16.64
N ARG A 217 -15.09 -5.46 -16.56
CA ARG A 217 -15.34 -6.89 -16.77
C ARG A 217 -16.38 -7.45 -15.79
N LEU A 218 -16.33 -7.04 -14.53
CA LEU A 218 -17.23 -7.49 -13.46
C LEU A 218 -18.52 -6.66 -13.36
N GLN A 219 -18.71 -5.68 -14.24
CA GLN A 219 -19.88 -4.80 -14.28
C GLN A 219 -20.18 -4.12 -12.93
N ILE A 220 -19.14 -3.67 -12.23
CA ILE A 220 -19.22 -3.13 -10.87
C ILE A 220 -20.22 -1.99 -10.75
N ALA A 221 -20.33 -1.10 -11.76
CA ALA A 221 -21.30 0.00 -11.75
C ALA A 221 -22.75 -0.50 -11.59
N GLY A 222 -23.13 -1.56 -12.29
CA GLY A 222 -24.45 -2.18 -12.18
C GLY A 222 -24.68 -2.83 -10.82
N LEU A 223 -23.67 -3.50 -10.27
CA LEU A 223 -23.75 -4.11 -8.93
C LEU A 223 -23.91 -3.06 -7.82
N LEU A 224 -23.20 -1.94 -7.89
CA LEU A 224 -23.34 -0.83 -6.94
C LEU A 224 -24.73 -0.20 -7.00
N ALA A 225 -25.26 0.03 -8.22
CA ALA A 225 -26.60 0.58 -8.40
C ALA A 225 -27.68 -0.36 -7.80
N ALA A 226 -27.58 -1.67 -8.06
CA ALA A 226 -28.49 -2.67 -7.51
C ALA A 226 -28.40 -2.82 -5.97
N GLY A 227 -27.20 -2.69 -5.40
CA GLY A 227 -26.97 -2.73 -3.95
C GLY A 227 -27.52 -1.50 -3.22
N SER A 228 -27.55 -0.34 -3.87
CA SER A 228 -28.11 0.90 -3.30
C SER A 228 -29.65 0.95 -3.30
N ALA A 229 -30.30 0.06 -4.03
CA ALA A 229 -31.76 -0.01 -4.14
C ALA A 229 -32.41 -0.99 -3.13
N ARG A 230 -31.62 -1.64 -2.28
CA ARG A 230 -32.05 -2.55 -1.21
C ARG A 230 -31.91 -1.91 0.16
#